data_184ec53fa97bfe4603a858ece75224cd
#
_entry.id   184ec53fa97bfe4603a858ece75224cd
#
_cell.length_a   1.000
_cell.length_b   1.000
_cell.length_c   1.000
_cell.angle_alpha   90.00
_cell.angle_beta   90.00
_cell.angle_gamma   90.00
#
_symmetry.space_group_name_H-M   'P 1'
#
loop_
_entity.id
_entity.type
_entity.pdbx_description
1 polymer ?
#
loop_
_entity_poly.entity_id
_entity_poly.type
_entity_poly.pdbx_seq_one_letter_code
_entity_poly.pdbx_strand_id
1 'polypeptide(L)' 'MYTYKIHLHQEEEGGYTVIVPALPGCITFGETIEEALQMAKEAIQLYLEELTESQKNRKRGSL' A
#
# COMPACT_ATOMS: atom_id res chain seq x y z
N MET A 1 14.06 4.48 -9.85
CA MET A 1 13.70 3.68 -8.67
C MET A 1 13.05 4.54 -7.61
N TYR A 2 11.98 4.08 -7.05
CA TYR A 2 11.24 4.87 -6.05
C TYR A 2 11.48 4.31 -4.66
N THR A 3 11.63 5.22 -3.72
CA THR A 3 11.82 4.87 -2.32
C THR A 3 10.69 5.50 -1.52
N TYR A 4 10.03 4.68 -0.73
CA TYR A 4 8.93 5.14 0.12
C TYR A 4 9.27 4.93 1.57
N LYS A 5 9.00 5.94 2.37
CA LYS A 5 9.04 5.78 3.80
C LYS A 5 7.80 5.03 4.25
N ILE A 6 7.98 4.17 5.21
CA ILE A 6 6.85 3.48 5.81
C ILE A 6 6.92 3.63 7.31
N HIS A 7 5.77 3.58 7.94
CA HIS A 7 5.66 3.55 9.38
C HIS A 7 5.20 2.16 9.79
N LEU A 8 6.00 1.50 10.59
CA LEU A 8 5.68 0.17 11.08
C LEU A 8 5.26 0.28 12.54
N HIS A 9 4.04 -0.13 12.82
CA HIS A 9 3.49 -0.04 14.16
C HIS A 9 3.17 -1.43 14.67
N GLN A 10 3.74 -1.80 15.81
CA GLN A 10 3.45 -3.08 16.44
C GLN A 10 2.15 -2.96 17.23
N GLU A 11 1.20 -3.83 16.92
CA GLU A 11 -0.09 -3.82 17.59
C GLU A 11 -0.02 -4.61 18.89
N GLU A 12 -0.75 -4.14 19.89
CA GLU A 12 -0.73 -4.80 21.18
C GLU A 12 -1.28 -6.21 21.12
N GLU A 13 -2.26 -6.41 20.28
CA GLU A 13 -2.89 -7.72 20.16
C GLU A 13 -2.13 -8.66 19.25
N GLY A 14 -1.04 -8.19 18.70
CA GLY A 14 -0.24 -8.99 17.80
C GLY A 14 -0.32 -8.46 16.38
N GLY A 15 0.78 -8.68 15.66
CA GLY A 15 0.82 -8.21 14.28
C GLY A 15 1.36 -6.81 14.17
N TYR A 16 1.45 -6.36 12.92
CA TYR A 16 2.04 -5.08 12.59
C TYR A 16 1.22 -4.37 11.54
N THR A 17 1.05 -3.07 11.73
CA THR A 17 0.40 -2.22 10.76
C THR A 17 1.46 -1.39 10.03
N VAL A 18 1.36 -1.33 8.70
CA VAL A 18 2.29 -0.53 7.91
C VAL A 18 1.49 0.58 7.24
N ILE A 19 1.98 1.79 7.42
CA ILE A 19 1.38 2.96 6.79
C ILE A 19 2.38 3.56 5.83
N VAL A 20 1.95 3.87 4.62
CA VAL A 20 2.79 4.52 3.62
C VAL A 20 2.29 5.95 3.48
N PRO A 21 2.92 6.90 4.20
CA PRO A 21 2.38 8.27 4.24
C PRO A 21 2.30 8.95 2.88
N ALA A 22 3.20 8.60 1.97
CA ALA A 22 3.20 9.22 0.65
C ALA A 22 2.01 8.81 -0.20
N LEU A 23 1.35 7.72 0.17
CA LEU A 23 0.23 7.19 -0.61
C LEU A 23 -1.01 7.18 0.28
N PRO A 24 -1.88 8.18 0.16
CA PRO A 24 -3.04 8.27 1.04
C PRO A 24 -3.88 7.00 1.01
N GLY A 25 -4.22 6.51 2.19
CA GLY A 25 -5.02 5.31 2.31
C GLY A 25 -4.25 4.02 2.14
N CYS A 26 -2.95 4.08 1.91
CA CYS A 26 -2.15 2.86 1.73
C CYS A 26 -1.73 2.35 3.09
N ILE A 27 -2.55 1.49 3.66
CA ILE A 27 -2.32 0.89 4.97
C ILE A 27 -2.44 -0.61 4.82
N THR A 28 -1.48 -1.34 5.38
CA THR A 28 -1.49 -2.80 5.30
C THR A 28 -1.23 -3.38 6.67
N PHE A 29 -1.40 -4.68 6.77
CA PHE A 29 -1.25 -5.38 8.02
C PHE A 29 -0.55 -6.71 7.76
N GLY A 30 0.27 -7.15 8.70
CA GLY A 30 0.91 -8.44 8.64
C GLY A 30 1.11 -8.98 10.04
N GLU A 31 1.15 -10.28 10.18
CA GLU A 31 1.32 -10.89 11.49
C GLU A 31 2.76 -10.87 11.95
N THR A 32 3.67 -10.79 11.01
CA THR A 32 5.10 -10.65 11.31
C THR A 32 5.62 -9.43 10.57
N ILE A 33 6.81 -8.98 10.98
CA ILE A 33 7.42 -7.85 10.30
C ILE A 33 7.65 -8.17 8.83
N GLU A 34 8.13 -9.37 8.56
CA GLU A 34 8.39 -9.77 7.18
C GLU A 34 7.11 -9.77 6.35
N GLU A 35 6.04 -10.31 6.93
CA GLU A 35 4.78 -10.34 6.22
C GLU A 35 4.24 -8.92 6.01
N ALA A 36 4.34 -8.08 7.04
CA ALA A 36 3.85 -6.72 6.93
C ALA A 36 4.59 -5.96 5.83
N LEU A 37 5.91 -6.15 5.75
CA LEU A 37 6.68 -5.48 4.71
C LEU A 37 6.35 -6.00 3.33
N GLN A 38 6.11 -7.31 3.23
CA GLN A 38 5.73 -7.89 1.95
C GLN A 38 4.36 -7.34 1.51
N MET A 39 3.43 -7.26 2.44
CA MET A 39 2.12 -6.73 2.13
C MET A 39 2.20 -5.27 1.73
N ALA A 40 3.08 -4.51 2.40
CA ALA A 40 3.24 -3.11 2.05
C ALA A 40 3.78 -2.97 0.64
N LYS A 41 4.73 -3.81 0.28
CA LYS A 41 5.31 -3.77 -1.06
C LYS A 41 4.24 -4.04 -2.11
N GLU A 42 3.42 -5.05 -1.87
CA GLU A 42 2.35 -5.37 -2.80
C GLU A 42 1.31 -4.26 -2.87
N ALA A 43 1.00 -3.68 -1.71
CA ALA A 43 0.02 -2.61 -1.67
C ALA A 43 0.50 -1.39 -2.44
N ILE A 44 1.78 -1.06 -2.33
CA ILE A 44 2.33 0.06 -3.06
C ILE A 44 2.24 -0.20 -4.56
N GLN A 45 2.58 -1.40 -4.97
CA GLN A 45 2.51 -1.75 -6.38
C GLN A 45 1.09 -1.64 -6.91
N LEU A 46 0.14 -2.17 -6.16
CA LEU A 46 -1.26 -2.11 -6.57
C LEU A 46 -1.77 -0.69 -6.59
N TYR A 47 -1.36 0.10 -5.60
CA TYR A 47 -1.79 1.50 -5.53
C TYR A 47 -1.35 2.25 -6.78
N LEU A 48 -0.09 2.05 -7.17
CA LEU A 48 0.44 2.73 -8.33
C LEU A 48 -0.19 2.22 -9.62
N GLU A 49 -0.47 0.92 -9.68
CA GLU A 49 -1.13 0.35 -10.84
C GLU A 49 -2.54 0.89 -10.99
N GLU A 50 -3.25 1.00 -9.87
CA GLU A 50 -4.61 1.50 -9.90
C GLU A 50 -4.65 2.95 -10.37
N LEU A 51 -3.68 3.75 -9.93
CA LEU A 51 -3.63 5.13 -10.39
C LEU A 51 -3.44 5.18 -11.90
N THR A 52 -2.54 4.37 -12.40
CA THR A 52 -2.27 4.34 -13.83
C THR A 52 -3.49 3.86 -14.60
N GLU A 53 -4.10 2.78 -14.12
CA GLU A 53 -5.26 2.24 -14.77
C GLU A 53 -6.46 3.17 -14.69
N SER A 54 -6.59 3.84 -13.56
CA SER A 54 -7.66 4.81 -13.41
C SER A 54 -7.56 5.88 -14.47
N GLN A 55 -6.35 6.34 -14.73
CA GLN A 55 -6.15 7.34 -15.75
C GLN A 55 -6.45 6.80 -17.14
N LYS A 56 -6.04 5.58 -17.39
CA LYS A 56 -6.31 4.94 -18.66
C LYS A 56 -7.80 4.68 -18.84
N ASN A 57 -8.42 4.19 -17.80
CA ASN A 57 -9.82 3.78 -17.87
C ASN A 57 -10.79 4.93 -17.73
N ARG A 58 -10.29 6.11 -17.45
CA ARG A 58 -11.17 7.24 -17.29
C ARG A 58 -12.02 7.44 -18.52
N LYS A 59 -11.42 7.30 -19.68
CA LYS A 59 -12.15 7.46 -20.92
C LYS A 59 -13.21 6.41 -21.08
N ARG A 60 -12.86 5.18 -20.75
CA ARG A 60 -13.82 4.09 -20.83
C ARG A 60 -14.84 4.16 -19.71
N GLY A 61 -14.37 4.63 -18.55
CA GLY A 61 -15.27 4.73 -17.43
C GLY A 61 -16.37 5.73 -17.65
N SER A 62 -16.15 6.66 -18.53
CA SER A 62 -17.15 7.66 -18.82
C SER A 62 -18.27 7.10 -19.71
N LEU A 63 -18.13 5.89 -20.11
CA LEU A 63 -19.19 5.25 -20.88
C LEU A 63 -20.44 5.00 -20.01
#